data_e9f522986d752b3d37304cf9402b3442
#
_entry.id   e9f522986d752b3d37304cf9402b3442
#
_cell.length_a   1.000
_cell.length_b   1.000
_cell.length_c   1.000
_cell.angle_alpha   90.00
_cell.angle_beta   90.00
_cell.angle_gamma   90.00
#
_symmetry.space_group_name_H-M   'P 1'
#
loop_
_entity.id
_entity.type
_entity.pdbx_description
1 polymer ?
#
loop_
_entity_poly.entity_id
_entity_poly.type
_entity_poly.pdbx_seq_one_letter_code
_entity_poly.pdbx_strand_id
1 'polypeptide(L)'
;YHITPEMAKIVYKCKGADKMCVVSDCLRAGGMKAGDTLYSLGTDRDAETQKFIVSDEVARLADGSRYAGSIQPISAMVKNLIDDCGIPLTDAIKSASLTPARIIGEDGRFGSIEEGKYGDFCIMNKKYEPEMTVIGGNVVYKRED
;
A
#
# COMPACT_ATOMS: atom_id res chain seq x y z
N TYR A 1 10.46 -0.75 -6.08
CA TYR A 1 11.49 -1.77 -6.31
C TYR A 1 11.03 -2.91 -7.22
N HIS A 2 9.75 -3.33 -7.17
CA HIS A 2 9.23 -4.35 -8.10
C HIS A 2 8.90 -3.77 -9.48
N ILE A 3 8.55 -2.50 -9.54
CA ILE A 3 8.22 -1.77 -10.78
C ILE A 3 8.94 -0.43 -10.73
N THR A 4 9.62 -0.06 -11.83
CA THR A 4 10.25 1.26 -11.93
C THR A 4 9.21 2.35 -12.22
N PRO A 5 9.50 3.62 -11.88
CA PRO A 5 8.60 4.74 -12.19
C PRO A 5 8.24 4.82 -13.69
N GLU A 6 9.18 4.52 -14.58
CA GLU A 6 8.96 4.52 -16.03
C GLU A 6 7.92 3.46 -16.43
N MET A 7 8.04 2.25 -15.88
CA MET A 7 7.09 1.18 -16.15
C MET A 7 5.70 1.53 -15.61
N ALA A 8 5.62 2.10 -14.40
CA ALA A 8 4.35 2.55 -13.84
C ALA A 8 3.70 3.64 -14.72
N LYS A 9 4.49 4.60 -15.26
CA LYS A 9 4.02 5.60 -16.22
C LYS A 9 3.45 4.97 -17.50
N ILE A 10 4.13 3.94 -18.03
CA ILE A 10 3.66 3.22 -19.23
C ILE A 10 2.34 2.52 -18.93
N VAL A 11 2.25 1.80 -17.82
CA VAL A 11 1.00 1.13 -17.41
C VAL A 11 -0.13 2.14 -17.26
N TYR A 12 0.11 3.25 -16.58
CA TYR A 12 -0.89 4.31 -16.43
C TYR A 12 -1.34 4.91 -17.77
N LYS A 13 -0.40 5.21 -18.69
CA LYS A 13 -0.74 5.72 -20.03
C LYS A 13 -1.56 4.74 -20.86
N CYS A 14 -1.30 3.45 -20.71
CA CYS A 14 -2.01 2.39 -21.45
C CYS A 14 -3.37 2.04 -20.85
N LYS A 15 -3.51 2.09 -19.54
CA LYS A 15 -4.67 1.55 -18.81
C LYS A 15 -5.55 2.62 -18.16
N GLY A 16 -4.96 3.76 -17.79
CA GLY A 16 -5.63 4.78 -16.96
C GLY A 16 -5.90 4.30 -15.54
N ALA A 17 -6.35 5.23 -14.70
CA ALA A 17 -6.64 4.95 -13.29
C ALA A 17 -7.80 3.96 -13.07
N ASP A 18 -8.71 3.84 -14.05
CA ASP A 18 -9.84 2.92 -13.95
C ASP A 18 -9.47 1.43 -14.09
N LYS A 19 -8.28 1.15 -14.61
CA LYS A 19 -7.79 -0.21 -14.87
C LYS A 19 -6.42 -0.46 -14.25
N MET A 20 -5.96 0.45 -13.38
CA MET A 20 -4.73 0.31 -12.62
C MET A 20 -5.06 0.29 -11.13
N CYS A 21 -4.75 -0.81 -10.46
CA CYS A 21 -4.93 -0.97 -9.03
C CYS A 21 -3.57 -0.96 -8.33
N VAL A 22 -3.46 -0.17 -7.26
CA VAL A 22 -2.29 -0.16 -6.40
C VAL A 22 -2.43 -1.24 -5.34
N VAL A 23 -1.37 -2.02 -5.15
CA VAL A 23 -1.27 -3.01 -4.08
C VAL A 23 0.04 -2.79 -3.33
N SER A 24 0.03 -2.92 -2.00
CA SER A 24 1.26 -2.80 -1.21
C SER A 24 2.05 -4.10 -1.18
N ASP A 25 1.37 -5.24 -1.24
CA ASP A 25 1.97 -6.56 -0.96
C ASP A 25 2.78 -6.54 0.34
N CYS A 26 2.24 -5.83 1.34
CA CYS A 26 2.95 -5.55 2.58
C CYS A 26 2.99 -6.81 3.46
N LEU A 27 4.21 -7.22 3.78
CA LEU A 27 4.45 -8.26 4.77
C LEU A 27 4.04 -7.78 6.17
N ARG A 28 3.93 -8.72 7.12
CA ARG A 28 3.76 -8.42 8.54
C ARG A 28 4.94 -7.60 9.14
N ALA A 29 6.01 -7.40 8.37
CA ALA A 29 7.11 -6.51 8.70
C ALA A 29 6.78 -5.02 8.48
N GLY A 30 5.61 -4.68 7.94
CA GLY A 30 5.17 -3.30 7.81
C GLY A 30 5.12 -2.60 9.17
N GLY A 31 5.82 -1.44 9.27
CA GLY A 31 5.95 -0.70 10.51
C GLY A 31 7.07 -1.15 11.44
N MET A 32 7.80 -2.22 11.11
CA MET A 32 9.03 -2.61 11.83
C MET A 32 10.18 -1.66 11.48
N LYS A 33 11.16 -1.60 12.37
CA LYS A 33 12.35 -0.72 12.20
C LYS A 33 13.43 -1.41 11.36
N ALA A 34 14.25 -0.61 10.69
CA ALA A 34 15.43 -1.12 10.02
C ALA A 34 16.34 -1.88 11.00
N GLY A 35 16.83 -3.04 10.58
CA GLY A 35 17.61 -3.95 11.43
C GLY A 35 16.78 -5.02 12.16
N ASP A 36 15.46 -4.84 12.26
CA ASP A 36 14.60 -5.85 12.85
C ASP A 36 14.62 -7.14 12.03
N THR A 37 14.40 -8.25 12.71
CA THR A 37 14.39 -9.58 12.12
C THR A 37 12.98 -10.16 12.16
N LEU A 38 12.57 -10.74 11.07
CA LEU A 38 11.31 -11.45 10.91
C LEU A 38 11.58 -12.88 10.43
N TYR A 39 10.78 -13.82 10.88
CA TYR A 39 10.85 -15.22 10.42
C TYR A 39 9.58 -15.55 9.63
N SER A 40 9.73 -16.34 8.54
CA SER A 40 8.56 -16.87 7.83
C SER A 40 7.74 -17.76 8.77
N LEU A 41 6.42 -17.74 8.58
CA LEU A 41 5.59 -18.79 9.16
C LEU A 41 5.76 -20.01 8.26
N GLY A 42 6.53 -21.00 8.72
CA GLY A 42 6.62 -22.29 8.04
C GLY A 42 5.23 -22.91 7.95
N THR A 43 4.82 -23.30 6.74
CA THR A 43 3.56 -24.03 6.51
C THR A 43 3.77 -25.54 6.62
N ASP A 44 5.00 -26.00 6.49
CA ASP A 44 5.40 -27.39 6.63
C ASP A 44 6.31 -27.59 7.84
N ARG A 45 6.14 -28.71 8.55
CA ARG A 45 6.92 -29.05 9.73
C ARG A 45 8.42 -29.19 9.48
N ASP A 46 8.82 -29.32 8.21
CA ASP A 46 10.19 -29.51 7.76
C ASP A 46 10.76 -28.31 6.97
N ALA A 47 10.00 -27.23 6.79
CA ALA A 47 10.50 -26.04 6.13
C ALA A 47 11.41 -25.27 7.07
N GLU A 48 12.68 -25.11 6.71
CA GLU A 48 13.59 -24.19 7.40
C GLU A 48 12.93 -22.82 7.47
N THR A 49 12.81 -22.29 8.69
CA THR A 49 12.22 -20.97 8.92
C THR A 49 13.11 -19.93 8.26
N GLN A 50 12.64 -19.35 7.18
CA GLN A 50 13.39 -18.32 6.48
C GLN A 50 13.47 -17.07 7.35
N LYS A 51 14.68 -16.56 7.50
CA LYS A 51 14.96 -15.31 8.22
C LYS A 51 14.97 -14.16 7.23
N PHE A 52 14.26 -13.09 7.56
CA PHE A 52 14.24 -11.83 6.83
C PHE A 52 14.84 -10.71 7.70
N ILE A 53 15.51 -9.78 7.06
CA ILE A 53 16.01 -8.57 7.70
C ILE A 53 15.27 -7.39 7.09
N VAL A 54 14.73 -6.54 7.97
CA VAL A 54 14.04 -5.31 7.58
C VAL A 54 15.09 -4.24 7.30
N SER A 55 15.02 -3.59 6.15
CA SER A 55 15.74 -2.35 5.86
C SER A 55 14.76 -1.17 5.88
N ASP A 56 15.23 0.05 5.63
CA ASP A 56 14.37 1.25 5.62
C ASP A 56 13.27 1.19 4.56
N GLU A 57 13.44 0.39 3.52
CA GLU A 57 12.58 0.41 2.34
C GLU A 57 11.94 -0.94 2.02
N VAL A 58 12.61 -2.05 2.35
CA VAL A 58 12.19 -3.41 1.99
C VAL A 58 12.62 -4.43 3.04
N ALA A 59 11.94 -5.58 3.09
CA ALA A 59 12.48 -6.76 3.75
C ALA A 59 13.27 -7.62 2.74
N ARG A 60 14.41 -8.16 3.17
CA ARG A 60 15.28 -9.06 2.38
C ARG A 60 15.47 -10.37 3.09
N LEU A 61 15.74 -11.43 2.34
CA LEU A 61 16.28 -12.65 2.92
C LEU A 61 17.59 -12.35 3.63
N ALA A 62 17.89 -13.07 4.72
CA ALA A 62 19.08 -12.84 5.53
C ALA A 62 20.39 -13.01 4.77
N ASP A 63 20.38 -13.80 3.69
CA ASP A 63 21.52 -13.98 2.78
C ASP A 63 21.65 -12.86 1.73
N GLY A 64 20.71 -11.91 1.71
CA GLY A 64 20.66 -10.79 0.77
C GLY A 64 20.26 -11.14 -0.66
N SER A 65 19.97 -12.41 -0.96
CA SER A 65 19.77 -12.91 -2.34
C SER A 65 18.50 -12.38 -3.01
N ARG A 66 17.44 -12.11 -2.25
CA ARG A 66 16.12 -11.72 -2.78
C ARG A 66 15.41 -10.72 -1.87
N TYR A 67 14.53 -9.94 -2.46
CA TYR A 67 13.50 -9.22 -1.73
C TYR A 67 12.49 -10.22 -1.15
N ALA A 68 12.04 -9.96 0.08
CA ALA A 68 11.06 -10.81 0.75
C ALA A 68 9.62 -10.28 0.57
N GLY A 69 9.48 -9.04 0.12
CA GLY A 69 8.23 -8.35 -0.11
C GLY A 69 8.27 -6.91 0.38
N SER A 70 7.17 -6.19 0.22
CA SER A 70 7.04 -4.81 0.65
C SER A 70 6.85 -4.70 2.16
N ILE A 71 7.32 -3.58 2.72
CA ILE A 71 7.02 -3.13 4.09
C ILE A 71 6.28 -1.79 4.07
N GLN A 72 5.96 -1.30 2.89
CA GLN A 72 5.40 0.03 2.67
C GLN A 72 3.87 0.00 2.69
N PRO A 73 3.23 0.98 3.35
CA PRO A 73 1.78 1.12 3.33
C PRO A 73 1.27 1.63 1.96
N ILE A 74 -0.02 1.49 1.71
CA ILE A 74 -0.67 2.01 0.49
C ILE A 74 -0.45 3.51 0.31
N SER A 75 -0.42 4.30 1.39
CA SER A 75 -0.16 5.74 1.33
C SER A 75 1.21 6.07 0.72
N ALA A 76 2.24 5.27 1.02
CA ALA A 76 3.56 5.42 0.41
C ALA A 76 3.52 5.08 -1.10
N MET A 77 2.74 4.07 -1.50
CA MET A 77 2.56 3.75 -2.92
C MET A 77 1.87 4.89 -3.67
N VAL A 78 0.83 5.49 -3.09
CA VAL A 78 0.15 6.67 -3.65
C VAL A 78 1.13 7.82 -3.79
N LYS A 79 1.95 8.10 -2.76
CA LYS A 79 3.01 9.11 -2.81
C LYS A 79 3.96 8.87 -3.98
N ASN A 80 4.46 7.65 -4.16
CA ASN A 80 5.39 7.29 -5.24
C ASN A 80 4.75 7.47 -6.63
N LEU A 81 3.46 7.14 -6.79
CA LEU A 81 2.74 7.38 -8.05
C LEU A 81 2.67 8.88 -8.39
N ILE A 82 2.53 9.75 -7.40
CA ILE A 82 2.46 11.20 -7.61
C ILE A 82 3.84 11.77 -7.83
N ASP A 83 4.77 11.56 -6.89
CA ASP A 83 6.06 12.24 -6.86
C ASP A 83 7.03 11.68 -7.92
N ASP A 84 7.11 10.35 -8.06
CA ASP A 84 8.09 9.71 -8.95
C ASP A 84 7.51 9.44 -10.34
N CYS A 85 6.20 9.11 -10.40
CA CYS A 85 5.56 8.77 -11.67
C CYS A 85 4.83 9.95 -12.31
N GLY A 86 4.60 11.07 -11.59
CA GLY A 86 3.86 12.23 -12.10
C GLY A 86 2.40 11.94 -12.44
N ILE A 87 1.80 10.93 -11.79
CA ILE A 87 0.38 10.60 -11.95
C ILE A 87 -0.44 11.62 -11.16
N PRO A 88 -1.51 12.19 -11.73
CA PRO A 88 -2.36 13.15 -11.02
C PRO A 88 -2.88 12.59 -9.69
N LEU A 89 -2.94 13.44 -8.65
CA LEU A 89 -3.40 13.07 -7.31
C LEU A 89 -4.72 12.29 -7.32
N THR A 90 -5.71 12.79 -8.06
CA THR A 90 -7.03 12.16 -8.17
C THR A 90 -6.96 10.74 -8.74
N ASP A 91 -6.10 10.51 -9.72
CA ASP A 91 -5.92 9.23 -10.37
C ASP A 91 -5.12 8.26 -9.51
N ALA A 92 -4.10 8.75 -8.79
CA ALA A 92 -3.36 7.96 -7.83
C ALA A 92 -4.26 7.49 -6.67
N ILE A 93 -5.08 8.39 -6.10
CA ILE A 93 -6.08 8.03 -5.08
C ILE A 93 -7.11 7.05 -5.63
N LYS A 94 -7.65 7.30 -6.84
CA LYS A 94 -8.62 6.41 -7.48
C LYS A 94 -8.08 5.00 -7.65
N SER A 95 -6.83 4.86 -8.08
CA SER A 95 -6.17 3.56 -8.25
C SER A 95 -5.91 2.82 -6.93
N ALA A 96 -5.92 3.52 -5.80
CA ALA A 96 -5.73 2.98 -4.46
C ALA A 96 -7.05 2.79 -3.67
N SER A 97 -8.19 3.28 -4.19
CA SER A 97 -9.48 3.25 -3.49
C SER A 97 -10.63 2.74 -4.35
N LEU A 98 -11.15 3.55 -5.27
CA LEU A 98 -12.33 3.19 -6.07
C LEU A 98 -12.06 2.06 -7.06
N THR A 99 -10.89 2.05 -7.70
CA THR A 99 -10.55 0.99 -8.66
C THR A 99 -10.43 -0.39 -7.99
N PRO A 100 -9.72 -0.57 -6.87
CA PRO A 100 -9.76 -1.86 -6.16
C PRO A 100 -11.16 -2.24 -5.67
N ALA A 101 -11.97 -1.29 -5.18
CA ALA A 101 -13.36 -1.56 -4.80
C ALA A 101 -14.19 -2.11 -5.98
N ARG A 102 -14.03 -1.55 -7.18
CA ARG A 102 -14.66 -2.06 -8.40
C ARG A 102 -14.19 -3.46 -8.79
N ILE A 103 -12.90 -3.73 -8.67
CA ILE A 103 -12.33 -5.04 -9.00
C ILE A 103 -12.96 -6.16 -8.16
N ILE A 104 -13.26 -5.88 -6.89
CA ILE A 104 -13.90 -6.85 -5.99
C ILE A 104 -15.44 -6.75 -5.95
N GLY A 105 -16.05 -5.85 -6.76
CA GLY A 105 -17.50 -5.68 -6.83
C GLY A 105 -18.12 -4.95 -5.64
N GLU A 106 -17.35 -4.18 -4.88
CA GLU A 106 -17.78 -3.50 -3.66
C GLU A 106 -17.85 -1.96 -3.80
N ASP A 107 -17.73 -1.44 -5.01
CA ASP A 107 -17.73 0.01 -5.26
C ASP A 107 -19.08 0.70 -5.01
N GLY A 108 -20.15 -0.04 -4.83
CA GLY A 108 -21.42 0.47 -4.30
C GLY A 108 -21.37 0.80 -2.80
N ARG A 109 -20.38 0.30 -2.06
CA ARG A 109 -20.26 0.42 -0.60
C ARG A 109 -19.00 1.17 -0.17
N PHE A 110 -17.89 1.08 -0.93
CA PHE A 110 -16.58 1.60 -0.59
C PHE A 110 -15.91 2.33 -1.76
N GLY A 111 -14.74 2.90 -1.51
CA GLY A 111 -13.80 3.38 -2.52
C GLY A 111 -14.00 4.81 -2.97
N SER A 112 -15.13 5.43 -2.64
CA SER A 112 -15.40 6.86 -2.87
C SER A 112 -16.23 7.46 -1.75
N ILE A 113 -16.19 8.77 -1.59
CA ILE A 113 -17.01 9.51 -0.63
C ILE A 113 -18.27 9.95 -1.36
N GLU A 114 -19.35 9.19 -1.20
CA GLU A 114 -20.64 9.41 -1.82
C GLU A 114 -21.75 9.08 -0.82
N GLU A 115 -22.91 9.75 -0.95
CA GLU A 115 -24.08 9.47 -0.13
C GLU A 115 -24.52 8.00 -0.29
N GLY A 116 -24.79 7.36 0.84
CA GLY A 116 -25.22 5.95 0.88
C GLY A 116 -24.05 4.94 0.98
N LYS A 117 -22.80 5.37 0.85
CA LYS A 117 -21.63 4.51 1.09
C LYS A 117 -21.20 4.54 2.57
N TYR A 118 -20.38 3.57 2.95
CA TYR A 118 -19.79 3.57 4.29
C TYR A 118 -18.93 4.80 4.52
N GLY A 119 -18.96 5.30 5.74
CA GLY A 119 -18.13 6.41 6.19
C GLY A 119 -16.71 5.97 6.51
N ASP A 120 -16.03 5.39 5.51
CA ASP A 120 -14.65 4.90 5.60
C ASP A 120 -13.74 5.82 4.80
N PHE A 121 -12.90 6.59 5.49
CA PHE A 121 -11.94 7.48 4.83
C PHE A 121 -10.70 7.74 5.69
N CYS A 122 -9.65 8.16 5.03
CA CYS A 122 -8.40 8.57 5.65
C CYS A 122 -8.07 10.01 5.27
N ILE A 123 -7.84 10.85 6.28
CA ILE A 123 -7.33 12.20 6.11
C ILE A 123 -5.81 12.12 6.15
N MET A 124 -5.14 12.65 5.13
CA MET A 124 -3.68 12.65 5.01
C MET A 124 -3.15 14.09 4.95
N ASN A 125 -1.96 14.29 5.47
CA ASN A 125 -1.23 15.54 5.34
C ASN A 125 -0.61 15.68 3.92
N LYS A 126 0.08 16.80 3.70
CA LYS A 126 0.76 17.08 2.42
C LYS A 126 1.92 16.13 2.10
N LYS A 127 2.36 15.30 3.07
CA LYS A 127 3.38 14.27 2.89
C LYS A 127 2.78 12.88 2.66
N TYR A 128 1.45 12.81 2.51
CA TYR A 128 0.68 11.55 2.38
C TYR A 128 0.76 10.64 3.60
N GLU A 129 1.01 11.21 4.79
CA GLU A 129 0.97 10.50 6.05
C GLU A 129 -0.45 10.59 6.65
N PRO A 130 -1.01 9.49 7.18
CA PRO A 130 -2.32 9.52 7.83
C PRO A 130 -2.33 10.46 9.05
N GLU A 131 -3.31 11.35 9.11
CA GLU A 131 -3.60 12.19 10.28
C GLU A 131 -4.85 11.71 11.02
N MET A 132 -5.81 11.17 10.27
CA MET A 132 -7.01 10.59 10.85
C MET A 132 -7.55 9.46 9.96
N THR A 133 -8.00 8.39 10.59
CA THR A 133 -8.71 7.29 9.91
C THR A 133 -10.09 7.11 10.52
N VAL A 134 -11.10 7.04 9.67
CA VAL A 134 -12.50 6.84 10.03
C VAL A 134 -12.97 5.54 9.42
N ILE A 135 -13.63 4.69 10.21
CA ILE A 135 -14.22 3.41 9.78
C ILE A 135 -15.64 3.33 10.30
N GLY A 136 -16.60 3.11 9.42
CA GLY A 136 -18.02 3.09 9.76
C GLY A 136 -18.50 4.39 10.44
N GLY A 137 -17.94 5.53 10.07
CA GLY A 137 -18.25 6.84 10.68
C GLY A 137 -17.55 7.09 12.03
N ASN A 138 -16.75 6.14 12.56
CA ASN A 138 -16.06 6.29 13.83
C ASN A 138 -14.57 6.59 13.61
N VAL A 139 -14.02 7.55 14.35
CA VAL A 139 -12.57 7.82 14.34
C VAL A 139 -11.84 6.69 15.04
N VAL A 140 -11.07 5.90 14.29
CA VAL A 140 -10.30 4.76 14.82
C VAL A 140 -8.81 5.07 15.00
N TYR A 141 -8.34 6.13 14.35
CA TYR A 141 -6.98 6.63 14.48
C TYR A 141 -6.98 8.15 14.34
N LYS A 142 -6.24 8.81 15.20
CA LYS A 142 -5.91 10.23 15.09
C LYS A 142 -4.47 10.41 15.52
N ARG A 143 -3.68 11.09 14.68
CA ARG A 143 -2.29 11.43 15.01
C ARG A 143 -2.29 12.39 16.20
N GLU A 144 -1.48 12.09 17.19
CA GLU A 144 -1.17 13.03 18.28
C GLU A 144 -0.05 13.97 17.80
N ASP A 145 -0.15 15.25 18.15
CA ASP A 145 0.83 16.30 17.81
C ASP A 145 2.16 16.09 18.56
#